data_b3ed38700b631c2a8d3941cbc7f396a8
#
_entry.id   b3ed38700b631c2a8d3941cbc7f396a8
#
_cell.length_a   1.000
_cell.length_b   1.000
_cell.length_c   1.000
_cell.angle_alpha   90.00
_cell.angle_beta   90.00
_cell.angle_gamma   90.00
#
_symmetry.space_group_name_H-M   'P 1'
#
loop_
_entity.id
_entity.type
_entity.pdbx_description
1 polymer ?
#
loop_
_entity_poly.entity_id
_entity_poly.type
_entity_poly.pdbx_seq_one_letter_code
_entity_poly.pdbx_strand_id
1 'polypeptide(L)'
;MSNTRTISDTKKSELDSTLRIQQQFSIDIASGLFTGAFCSGLFNPYDRALYLSVKCTRSFLSWKNFSSPYQGFSQAVIQRAFLGSVYYIVQGEMKSNLYPYLRNHLGTSESFAQFCIGISAGSVSGILTNSISAIKYHTWGQENRTFFSSVHEMWTLGSSRPFFKGTQATVARDVTFGCTYEILRSLMRNQLPKSNDKKNYKESYLDFVCNSAAAGLATITSGPFNYARTMQYATPPSESPPTIWKALKNVWQESKNQPQKFLGKMRFFQQRFRVGWGTARVAVGMAVGQEIFDVTRSKLTDLYSEQLKTHPKK
;
A
#
# COMPACT_ATOMS: atom_id res chain seq x y z
N MET A 1 -3.83 -30.75 -47.99
CA MET A 1 -2.96 -31.07 -46.84
C MET A 1 -2.26 -29.87 -46.18
N SER A 2 -2.55 -28.61 -46.54
CA SER A 2 -1.83 -27.42 -45.99
C SER A 2 -2.49 -26.81 -44.73
N ASN A 3 -3.79 -27.01 -44.48
CA ASN A 3 -4.53 -26.34 -43.41
C ASN A 3 -4.28 -26.90 -41.99
N THR A 4 -3.80 -28.14 -41.88
CA THR A 4 -3.58 -28.78 -40.54
C THR A 4 -2.27 -28.31 -39.87
N ARG A 5 -1.26 -27.91 -40.66
CA ARG A 5 0.01 -27.38 -40.09
C ARG A 5 -0.15 -26.00 -39.51
N THR A 6 -0.92 -25.13 -40.13
CA THR A 6 -1.15 -23.74 -39.69
C THR A 6 -1.89 -23.66 -38.35
N ILE A 7 -2.89 -24.55 -38.12
CA ILE A 7 -3.67 -24.62 -36.87
C ILE A 7 -2.81 -25.11 -35.70
N SER A 8 -1.88 -26.05 -35.95
CA SER A 8 -0.94 -26.57 -34.93
C SER A 8 0.05 -25.50 -34.49
N ASP A 9 0.57 -24.71 -35.46
CA ASP A 9 1.56 -23.67 -35.18
C ASP A 9 0.94 -22.48 -34.42
N THR A 10 -0.29 -22.11 -34.74
CA THR A 10 -1.04 -21.06 -34.05
C THR A 10 -1.34 -21.46 -32.59
N LYS A 11 -1.82 -22.69 -32.36
CA LYS A 11 -2.03 -23.21 -30.98
C LYS A 11 -0.75 -23.29 -30.17
N LYS A 12 0.36 -23.65 -30.77
CA LYS A 12 1.67 -23.72 -30.11
C LYS A 12 2.17 -22.32 -29.74
N SER A 13 2.00 -21.34 -30.62
CA SER A 13 2.33 -19.93 -30.35
C SER A 13 1.47 -19.31 -29.27
N GLU A 14 0.17 -19.62 -29.20
CA GLU A 14 -0.73 -19.19 -28.14
C GLU A 14 -0.37 -19.83 -26.79
N LEU A 15 -0.02 -21.13 -26.79
CA LEU A 15 0.41 -21.84 -25.60
C LEU A 15 1.72 -21.26 -25.04
N ASP A 16 2.69 -20.98 -25.92
CA ASP A 16 3.97 -20.37 -25.52
C ASP A 16 3.80 -18.94 -24.98
N SER A 17 2.89 -18.15 -25.56
CA SER A 17 2.56 -16.82 -25.06
C SER A 17 1.88 -16.87 -23.69
N THR A 18 0.96 -17.80 -23.48
CA THR A 18 0.26 -18.00 -22.20
C THR A 18 1.24 -18.45 -21.09
N LEU A 19 2.16 -19.36 -21.42
CA LEU A 19 3.19 -19.82 -20.49
C LEU A 19 4.14 -18.67 -20.09
N ARG A 20 4.54 -17.82 -21.01
CA ARG A 20 5.37 -16.64 -20.70
C ARG A 20 4.64 -15.64 -19.79
N ILE A 21 3.35 -15.43 -20.02
CA ILE A 21 2.52 -14.56 -19.16
C ILE A 21 2.44 -15.12 -17.74
N GLN A 22 2.18 -16.42 -17.59
CA GLN A 22 2.14 -17.07 -16.27
C GLN A 22 3.48 -17.01 -15.54
N GLN A 23 4.58 -17.18 -16.26
CA GLN A 23 5.93 -17.09 -15.71
C GLN A 23 6.25 -15.68 -15.23
N GLN A 24 5.97 -14.68 -16.06
CA GLN A 24 6.16 -13.28 -15.70
C GLN A 24 5.33 -12.90 -14.44
N PHE A 25 4.10 -13.37 -14.39
CA PHE A 25 3.21 -13.19 -13.24
C PHE A 25 3.79 -13.80 -11.96
N SER A 26 4.35 -15.02 -12.04
CA SER A 26 4.98 -15.68 -10.89
C SER A 26 6.23 -14.93 -10.41
N ILE A 27 7.05 -14.43 -11.32
CA ILE A 27 8.23 -13.60 -10.99
C ILE A 27 7.79 -12.30 -10.32
N ASP A 28 6.76 -11.65 -10.83
CA ASP A 28 6.25 -10.39 -10.29
C ASP A 28 5.67 -10.59 -8.88
N ILE A 29 4.93 -11.68 -8.63
CA ILE A 29 4.46 -12.05 -7.29
C ILE A 29 5.63 -12.30 -6.34
N ALA A 30 6.60 -13.15 -6.73
CA ALA A 30 7.75 -13.46 -5.89
C ALA A 30 8.56 -12.21 -5.54
N SER A 31 8.77 -11.33 -6.53
CA SER A 31 9.45 -10.05 -6.35
C SER A 31 8.68 -9.14 -5.39
N GLY A 32 7.36 -9.08 -5.53
CA GLY A 32 6.48 -8.31 -4.64
C GLY A 32 6.47 -8.84 -3.21
N LEU A 33 6.43 -10.17 -3.02
CA LEU A 33 6.50 -10.80 -1.70
C LEU A 33 7.83 -10.51 -1.00
N PHE A 34 8.94 -10.67 -1.71
CA PHE A 34 10.27 -10.38 -1.17
C PHE A 34 10.41 -8.91 -0.80
N THR A 35 10.05 -8.01 -1.69
CA THR A 35 10.06 -6.56 -1.47
C THR A 35 9.18 -6.18 -0.27
N GLY A 36 7.99 -6.75 -0.19
CA GLY A 36 7.07 -6.52 0.91
C GLY A 36 7.63 -6.97 2.25
N ALA A 37 8.24 -8.15 2.31
CA ALA A 37 8.87 -8.69 3.52
C ALA A 37 10.07 -7.83 3.94
N PHE A 38 10.95 -7.50 3.01
CA PHE A 38 12.12 -6.67 3.26
C PHE A 38 11.74 -5.26 3.76
N CYS A 39 10.84 -4.59 3.05
CA CYS A 39 10.34 -3.27 3.46
C CYS A 39 9.62 -3.33 4.81
N SER A 40 8.91 -4.43 5.12
CA SER A 40 8.30 -4.62 6.43
C SER A 40 9.36 -4.70 7.53
N GLY A 41 10.47 -5.41 7.31
CA GLY A 41 11.59 -5.48 8.25
C GLY A 41 12.26 -4.12 8.46
N LEU A 42 12.63 -3.48 7.37
CA LEU A 42 13.33 -2.21 7.40
C LEU A 42 12.52 -1.09 8.07
N PHE A 43 11.22 -1.04 7.79
CA PHE A 43 10.36 0.08 8.23
C PHE A 43 9.48 -0.24 9.43
N ASN A 44 9.47 -1.46 9.97
CA ASN A 44 8.64 -1.79 11.13
C ASN A 44 8.90 -0.88 12.35
N PRO A 45 10.17 -0.59 12.73
CA PRO A 45 10.45 0.33 13.85
C PRO A 45 9.86 1.72 13.62
N TYR A 46 9.97 2.22 12.40
CA TYR A 46 9.47 3.52 12.01
C TYR A 46 7.93 3.57 12.02
N ASP A 47 7.29 2.60 11.40
CA ASP A 47 5.81 2.51 11.31
C ASP A 47 5.19 2.37 12.70
N ARG A 48 5.81 1.58 13.59
CA ARG A 48 5.39 1.42 14.97
C ARG A 48 5.54 2.72 15.76
N ALA A 49 6.69 3.39 15.63
CA ALA A 49 6.93 4.67 16.29
C ALA A 49 5.94 5.75 15.82
N LEU A 50 5.59 5.79 14.54
CA LEU A 50 4.53 6.65 14.02
C LEU A 50 3.18 6.35 14.65
N TYR A 51 2.81 5.09 14.80
CA TYR A 51 1.56 4.70 15.43
C TYR A 51 1.51 5.14 16.90
N LEU A 52 2.54 4.81 17.66
CA LEU A 52 2.62 5.14 19.07
C LEU A 52 2.66 6.65 19.35
N SER A 53 3.32 7.41 18.48
CA SER A 53 3.36 8.88 18.60
C SER A 53 1.97 9.51 18.52
N VAL A 54 1.10 8.98 17.65
CA VAL A 54 -0.28 9.45 17.53
C VAL A 54 -1.15 8.91 18.65
N LYS A 55 -1.09 7.60 18.94
CA LYS A 55 -1.89 6.97 19.99
C LYS A 55 -1.63 7.59 21.36
N CYS A 56 -0.36 7.80 21.71
CA CYS A 56 0.06 8.33 23.02
C CYS A 56 0.25 9.84 23.03
N THR A 57 -0.07 10.55 21.94
CA THR A 57 0.00 12.02 21.84
C THR A 57 1.38 12.58 22.22
N ARG A 58 2.45 11.96 21.76
CA ARG A 58 3.84 12.37 22.04
C ARG A 58 4.67 12.58 20.79
N SER A 59 5.81 13.27 20.92
CA SER A 59 6.73 13.51 19.81
C SER A 59 7.18 12.19 19.17
N PHE A 60 7.30 12.15 17.83
CA PHE A 60 7.77 10.98 17.09
C PHE A 60 9.15 10.51 17.57
N LEU A 61 10.09 11.42 17.78
CA LEU A 61 11.45 11.11 18.23
C LEU A 61 11.59 10.71 19.71
N SER A 62 10.46 10.57 20.42
CA SER A 62 10.52 10.06 21.80
C SER A 62 11.06 8.64 21.83
N TRP A 63 12.10 8.38 22.64
CA TRP A 63 12.72 7.06 22.79
C TRP A 63 11.72 5.94 23.12
N LYS A 64 10.69 6.27 23.90
CA LYS A 64 9.60 5.35 24.25
C LYS A 64 8.83 4.81 23.03
N ASN A 65 8.87 5.49 21.88
CA ASN A 65 8.23 5.00 20.65
C ASN A 65 9.05 3.89 19.98
N PHE A 66 10.35 3.84 20.26
CA PHE A 66 11.29 2.87 19.67
C PHE A 66 11.58 1.69 20.60
N SER A 67 10.96 1.62 21.79
CA SER A 67 10.98 0.40 22.60
C SER A 67 10.38 -0.76 21.84
N SER A 68 10.99 -1.94 21.86
CA SER A 68 10.54 -3.14 21.11
C SER A 68 10.27 -2.88 19.61
N PRO A 69 11.28 -2.43 18.85
CA PRO A 69 11.11 -1.89 17.49
C PRO A 69 10.54 -2.90 16.49
N TYR A 70 10.74 -4.19 16.71
CA TYR A 70 10.27 -5.27 15.86
C TYR A 70 9.01 -5.98 16.38
N GLN A 71 8.35 -5.44 17.39
CA GLN A 71 7.04 -5.95 17.82
C GLN A 71 6.07 -5.88 16.64
N GLY A 72 5.36 -6.98 16.37
CA GLY A 72 4.42 -7.05 15.25
C GLY A 72 5.07 -7.18 13.86
N PHE A 73 6.37 -7.49 13.79
CA PHE A 73 7.07 -7.69 12.52
C PHE A 73 6.46 -8.84 11.70
N SER A 74 6.21 -9.99 12.32
CA SER A 74 5.60 -11.14 11.63
C SER A 74 4.23 -10.79 11.02
N GLN A 75 3.40 -10.03 11.75
CA GLN A 75 2.12 -9.54 11.25
C GLN A 75 2.30 -8.61 10.05
N ALA A 76 3.32 -7.74 10.09
CA ALA A 76 3.61 -6.83 9.00
C ALA A 76 4.05 -7.59 7.73
N VAL A 77 4.86 -8.63 7.88
CA VAL A 77 5.28 -9.52 6.77
C VAL A 77 4.09 -10.28 6.20
N ILE A 78 3.28 -10.93 7.05
CA ILE A 78 2.08 -11.67 6.62
C ILE A 78 1.12 -10.73 5.90
N GLN A 79 0.87 -9.54 6.46
CA GLN A 79 0.00 -8.54 5.83
C GLN A 79 0.50 -8.14 4.44
N ARG A 80 1.80 -7.92 4.27
CA ARG A 80 2.39 -7.54 2.99
C ARG A 80 2.34 -8.67 1.97
N ALA A 81 2.66 -9.89 2.40
CA ALA A 81 2.56 -11.08 1.56
C ALA A 81 1.12 -11.30 1.08
N PHE A 82 0.16 -11.26 2.02
CA PHE A 82 -1.26 -11.44 1.71
C PHE A 82 -1.79 -10.31 0.80
N LEU A 83 -1.44 -9.05 1.10
CA LEU A 83 -1.84 -7.91 0.29
C LEU A 83 -1.33 -8.02 -1.15
N GLY A 84 -0.06 -8.41 -1.34
CA GLY A 84 0.52 -8.59 -2.67
C GLY A 84 -0.25 -9.61 -3.49
N SER A 85 -0.49 -10.81 -2.94
CA SER A 85 -1.22 -11.87 -3.62
C SER A 85 -2.66 -11.48 -3.95
N VAL A 86 -3.40 -10.95 -2.97
CA VAL A 86 -4.82 -10.56 -3.13
C VAL A 86 -4.97 -9.39 -4.11
N TYR A 87 -4.05 -8.42 -4.06
CA TYR A 87 -4.12 -7.27 -4.96
C TYR A 87 -4.08 -7.67 -6.44
N TYR A 88 -3.17 -8.57 -6.82
CA TYR A 88 -3.06 -9.01 -8.21
C TYR A 88 -4.28 -9.81 -8.69
N ILE A 89 -4.84 -10.67 -7.82
CA ILE A 89 -6.07 -11.41 -8.12
C ILE A 89 -7.23 -10.44 -8.35
N VAL A 90 -7.46 -9.52 -7.40
CA VAL A 90 -8.54 -8.54 -7.49
C VAL A 90 -8.34 -7.61 -8.69
N GLN A 91 -7.12 -7.18 -8.96
CA GLN A 91 -6.82 -6.36 -10.13
C GLN A 91 -7.12 -7.10 -11.44
N GLY A 92 -6.81 -8.39 -11.51
CA GLY A 92 -7.13 -9.25 -12.66
C GLY A 92 -8.64 -9.32 -12.90
N GLU A 93 -9.41 -9.60 -11.86
CA GLU A 93 -10.88 -9.63 -11.94
C GLU A 93 -11.48 -8.26 -12.31
N MET A 94 -10.93 -7.17 -11.77
CA MET A 94 -11.38 -5.83 -12.14
C MET A 94 -11.03 -5.50 -13.60
N LYS A 95 -9.88 -5.94 -14.10
CA LYS A 95 -9.52 -5.77 -15.50
C LYS A 95 -10.41 -6.55 -16.44
N SER A 96 -10.82 -7.76 -16.10
CA SER A 96 -11.67 -8.57 -16.94
C SER A 96 -13.13 -8.10 -16.97
N ASN A 97 -13.65 -7.58 -15.87
CA ASN A 97 -15.06 -7.21 -15.72
C ASN A 97 -15.31 -5.69 -15.80
N LEU A 98 -14.56 -4.89 -15.04
CA LEU A 98 -14.79 -3.44 -14.92
C LEU A 98 -14.19 -2.66 -16.12
N TYR A 99 -13.05 -3.09 -16.67
CA TYR A 99 -12.42 -2.37 -17.78
C TYR A 99 -13.28 -2.32 -19.05
N PRO A 100 -13.85 -3.45 -19.54
CA PRO A 100 -14.75 -3.41 -20.70
C PRO A 100 -15.99 -2.55 -20.43
N TYR A 101 -16.56 -2.62 -19.23
CA TYR A 101 -17.70 -1.80 -18.86
C TYR A 101 -17.39 -0.30 -18.93
N LEU A 102 -16.29 0.14 -18.33
CA LEU A 102 -15.86 1.55 -18.36
C LEU A 102 -15.57 2.04 -19.79
N ARG A 103 -14.93 1.21 -20.62
CA ARG A 103 -14.57 1.58 -21.98
C ARG A 103 -15.75 1.55 -22.95
N ASN A 104 -16.56 0.49 -22.91
CA ASN A 104 -17.59 0.23 -23.90
C ASN A 104 -18.92 0.92 -23.57
N HIS A 105 -19.29 0.99 -22.28
CA HIS A 105 -20.56 1.60 -21.86
C HIS A 105 -20.44 3.06 -21.43
N LEU A 106 -19.33 3.44 -20.79
CA LEU A 106 -19.15 4.81 -20.32
C LEU A 106 -18.20 5.66 -21.21
N GLY A 107 -17.59 5.06 -22.23
CA GLY A 107 -16.72 5.77 -23.19
C GLY A 107 -15.50 6.46 -22.54
N THR A 108 -15.07 6.01 -21.37
CA THR A 108 -13.99 6.66 -20.62
C THR A 108 -12.64 6.49 -21.29
N SER A 109 -11.70 7.40 -21.03
CA SER A 109 -10.32 7.26 -21.51
C SER A 109 -9.64 6.03 -20.90
N GLU A 110 -8.66 5.47 -21.59
CA GLU A 110 -7.90 4.31 -21.09
C GLU A 110 -7.25 4.59 -19.72
N SER A 111 -6.61 5.75 -19.58
CA SER A 111 -5.97 6.16 -18.33
C SER A 111 -6.96 6.25 -17.18
N PHE A 112 -8.16 6.77 -17.43
CA PHE A 112 -9.22 6.85 -16.41
C PHE A 112 -9.77 5.48 -16.03
N ALA A 113 -9.96 4.58 -17.01
CA ALA A 113 -10.39 3.21 -16.73
C ALA A 113 -9.35 2.45 -15.89
N GLN A 114 -8.06 2.57 -16.24
CA GLN A 114 -6.95 1.98 -15.46
C GLN A 114 -6.87 2.54 -14.03
N PHE A 115 -7.08 3.84 -13.89
CA PHE A 115 -7.15 4.53 -12.60
C PHE A 115 -8.28 3.99 -11.72
N CYS A 116 -9.50 3.85 -12.26
CA CYS A 116 -10.64 3.29 -11.55
C CYS A 116 -10.37 1.84 -11.08
N ILE A 117 -9.75 1.03 -11.94
CA ILE A 117 -9.35 -0.34 -11.61
C ILE A 117 -8.36 -0.35 -10.44
N GLY A 118 -7.32 0.49 -10.50
CA GLY A 118 -6.31 0.56 -9.45
C GLY A 118 -6.89 0.93 -8.09
N ILE A 119 -7.76 1.95 -8.04
CA ILE A 119 -8.45 2.36 -6.81
C ILE A 119 -9.38 1.26 -6.30
N SER A 120 -10.18 0.65 -7.17
CA SER A 120 -11.12 -0.41 -6.79
C SER A 120 -10.37 -1.63 -6.24
N ALA A 121 -9.31 -2.06 -6.93
CA ALA A 121 -8.47 -3.18 -6.48
C ALA A 121 -7.77 -2.86 -5.15
N GLY A 122 -7.24 -1.65 -4.98
CA GLY A 122 -6.63 -1.19 -3.74
C GLY A 122 -7.61 -1.16 -2.58
N SER A 123 -8.81 -0.64 -2.80
CA SER A 123 -9.87 -0.55 -1.78
C SER A 123 -10.34 -1.94 -1.34
N VAL A 124 -10.63 -2.84 -2.28
CA VAL A 124 -11.05 -4.22 -1.97
C VAL A 124 -9.95 -4.96 -1.22
N SER A 125 -8.70 -4.87 -1.70
CA SER A 125 -7.55 -5.47 -1.02
C SER A 125 -7.34 -4.89 0.39
N GLY A 126 -7.53 -3.58 0.56
CA GLY A 126 -7.49 -2.90 1.84
C GLY A 126 -8.55 -3.41 2.82
N ILE A 127 -9.78 -3.65 2.36
CA ILE A 127 -10.86 -4.24 3.16
C ILE A 127 -10.49 -5.65 3.61
N LEU A 128 -10.03 -6.50 2.68
CA LEU A 128 -9.67 -7.89 2.97
C LEU A 128 -8.49 -8.00 3.95
N THR A 129 -7.52 -7.08 3.87
CA THR A 129 -6.36 -7.08 4.77
C THR A 129 -6.57 -6.27 6.05
N ASN A 130 -7.74 -5.63 6.20
CA ASN A 130 -8.03 -4.77 7.36
C ASN A 130 -7.95 -5.54 8.68
N SER A 131 -8.43 -6.78 8.73
CA SER A 131 -8.39 -7.62 9.94
C SER A 131 -6.97 -7.83 10.44
N ILE A 132 -6.02 -8.11 9.54
CA ILE A 132 -4.59 -8.26 9.88
C ILE A 132 -4.02 -6.93 10.37
N SER A 133 -4.43 -5.83 9.75
CA SER A 133 -4.06 -4.48 10.20
C SER A 133 -4.56 -4.21 11.61
N ALA A 134 -5.83 -4.50 11.90
CA ALA A 134 -6.42 -4.30 13.22
C ALA A 134 -5.66 -5.07 14.30
N ILE A 135 -5.35 -6.36 14.06
CA ILE A 135 -4.54 -7.18 14.98
C ILE A 135 -3.15 -6.56 15.20
N LYS A 136 -2.47 -6.15 14.13
CA LYS A 136 -1.15 -5.53 14.19
C LYS A 136 -1.16 -4.26 15.07
N TYR A 137 -2.09 -3.37 14.84
CA TYR A 137 -2.20 -2.13 15.62
C TYR A 137 -2.60 -2.37 17.07
N HIS A 138 -3.40 -3.41 17.33
CA HIS A 138 -3.71 -3.84 18.68
C HIS A 138 -2.45 -4.36 19.40
N THR A 139 -1.67 -5.21 18.73
CA THR A 139 -0.39 -5.73 19.23
C THR A 139 0.60 -4.58 19.54
N TRP A 140 0.72 -3.59 18.66
CA TRP A 140 1.60 -2.43 18.87
C TRP A 140 1.19 -1.56 20.04
N GLY A 141 -0.07 -1.59 20.42
CA GLY A 141 -0.61 -0.79 21.51
C GLY A 141 -0.34 -1.35 22.89
N GLN A 142 0.17 -2.57 22.99
CA GLN A 142 0.38 -3.29 24.26
C GLN A 142 1.78 -3.91 24.30
N GLU A 143 2.42 -3.87 25.47
CA GLU A 143 3.73 -4.48 25.66
C GLU A 143 3.63 -6.01 25.74
N ASN A 144 4.65 -6.72 25.23
CA ASN A 144 4.79 -8.18 25.30
C ASN A 144 3.63 -9.01 24.72
N ARG A 145 2.84 -8.45 23.80
CA ARG A 145 1.76 -9.18 23.13
C ARG A 145 2.24 -9.86 21.84
N THR A 146 1.80 -11.10 21.68
CA THR A 146 1.99 -11.88 20.45
C THR A 146 0.78 -11.75 19.52
N PHE A 147 0.90 -12.23 18.28
CA PHE A 147 -0.20 -12.26 17.33
C PHE A 147 -1.40 -13.04 17.87
N PHE A 148 -1.17 -14.28 18.27
CA PHE A 148 -2.25 -15.15 18.73
C PHE A 148 -2.92 -14.67 20.00
N SER A 149 -2.14 -14.13 20.96
CA SER A 149 -2.74 -13.53 22.17
C SER A 149 -3.59 -12.29 21.85
N SER A 150 -3.19 -11.48 20.88
CA SER A 150 -3.98 -10.34 20.42
C SER A 150 -5.26 -10.78 19.71
N VAL A 151 -5.21 -11.80 18.87
CA VAL A 151 -6.40 -12.39 18.22
C VAL A 151 -7.37 -12.91 19.25
N HIS A 152 -6.87 -13.70 20.22
CA HIS A 152 -7.70 -14.29 21.28
C HIS A 152 -8.37 -13.22 22.12
N GLU A 153 -7.63 -12.20 22.56
CA GLU A 153 -8.18 -11.08 23.33
C GLU A 153 -9.23 -10.28 22.53
N MET A 154 -8.94 -9.95 21.25
CA MET A 154 -9.91 -9.23 20.41
C MET A 154 -11.19 -10.03 20.21
N TRP A 155 -11.08 -11.36 20.08
CA TRP A 155 -12.23 -12.25 19.94
C TRP A 155 -13.05 -12.35 21.22
N THR A 156 -12.40 -12.56 22.35
CA THR A 156 -13.08 -12.72 23.65
C THR A 156 -13.77 -11.45 24.11
N LEU A 157 -13.16 -10.27 23.86
CA LEU A 157 -13.69 -8.98 24.30
C LEU A 157 -14.71 -8.35 23.33
N GLY A 158 -14.69 -8.70 22.05
CA GLY A 158 -15.50 -8.01 21.06
C GLY A 158 -16.00 -8.88 19.90
N SER A 159 -15.82 -10.21 19.98
CA SER A 159 -16.18 -11.15 18.91
C SER A 159 -15.54 -10.75 17.56
N SER A 160 -16.29 -10.70 16.47
CA SER A 160 -15.78 -10.32 15.15
C SER A 160 -15.59 -8.80 14.95
N ARG A 161 -16.28 -7.96 15.72
CA ARG A 161 -16.31 -6.49 15.53
C ARG A 161 -14.93 -5.81 15.55
N PRO A 162 -13.99 -6.14 16.47
CA PRO A 162 -12.69 -5.50 16.52
C PRO A 162 -11.87 -5.66 15.24
N PHE A 163 -12.06 -6.76 14.51
CA PHE A 163 -11.31 -7.04 13.26
C PHE A 163 -11.71 -6.15 12.08
N PHE A 164 -12.91 -5.58 12.14
CA PHE A 164 -13.43 -4.66 11.11
C PHE A 164 -13.30 -3.18 11.49
N LYS A 165 -12.73 -2.87 12.67
CA LYS A 165 -12.41 -1.49 13.04
C LYS A 165 -11.50 -0.87 11.98
N GLY A 166 -11.73 0.39 11.68
CA GLY A 166 -10.87 1.12 10.74
C GLY A 166 -11.13 0.88 9.26
N THR A 167 -12.01 -0.06 8.86
CA THR A 167 -12.26 -0.39 7.44
C THR A 167 -12.70 0.83 6.64
N GLN A 168 -13.70 1.58 7.11
CA GLN A 168 -14.19 2.78 6.41
C GLN A 168 -13.09 3.84 6.26
N ALA A 169 -12.33 4.08 7.33
CA ALA A 169 -11.23 5.04 7.29
C ALA A 169 -10.07 4.55 6.40
N THR A 170 -9.84 3.23 6.32
CA THR A 170 -8.87 2.64 5.39
C THR A 170 -9.28 2.90 3.95
N VAL A 171 -10.53 2.59 3.58
CA VAL A 171 -11.04 2.84 2.22
C VAL A 171 -10.98 4.33 1.87
N ALA A 172 -11.47 5.20 2.75
CA ALA A 172 -11.42 6.65 2.52
C ALA A 172 -9.98 7.17 2.35
N ARG A 173 -9.03 6.65 3.14
CA ARG A 173 -7.61 6.96 3.00
C ARG A 173 -7.07 6.48 1.64
N ASP A 174 -7.34 5.25 1.27
CA ASP A 174 -6.75 4.63 0.07
C ASP A 174 -7.30 5.28 -1.21
N VAL A 175 -8.60 5.57 -1.24
CA VAL A 175 -9.22 6.32 -2.34
C VAL A 175 -8.63 7.73 -2.44
N THR A 176 -8.56 8.47 -1.33
CA THR A 176 -8.00 9.83 -1.32
C THR A 176 -6.53 9.84 -1.73
N PHE A 177 -5.74 8.90 -1.20
CA PHE A 177 -4.33 8.75 -1.56
C PHE A 177 -4.18 8.42 -3.04
N GLY A 178 -4.88 7.41 -3.53
CA GLY A 178 -4.80 6.96 -4.92
C GLY A 178 -5.20 8.04 -5.91
N CYS A 179 -6.32 8.73 -5.67
CA CYS A 179 -6.77 9.84 -6.50
C CYS A 179 -5.74 10.98 -6.55
N THR A 180 -5.27 11.42 -5.38
CA THR A 180 -4.29 12.52 -5.31
C THR A 180 -2.97 12.13 -5.96
N TYR A 181 -2.49 10.92 -5.68
CA TYR A 181 -1.23 10.41 -6.23
C TYR A 181 -1.25 10.38 -7.76
N GLU A 182 -2.30 9.80 -8.36
CA GLU A 182 -2.38 9.65 -9.80
C GLU A 182 -2.55 11.00 -10.53
N ILE A 183 -3.38 11.89 -9.97
CA ILE A 183 -3.55 13.24 -10.52
C ILE A 183 -2.20 13.99 -10.51
N LEU A 184 -1.52 14.01 -9.36
CA LEU A 184 -0.26 14.74 -9.23
C LEU A 184 0.85 14.12 -10.08
N ARG A 185 0.94 12.80 -10.08
CA ARG A 185 1.89 12.07 -10.94
C ARG A 185 1.69 12.38 -12.40
N SER A 186 0.45 12.34 -12.87
CA SER A 186 0.10 12.67 -14.27
C SER A 186 0.44 14.12 -14.62
N LEU A 187 0.11 15.06 -13.73
CA LEU A 187 0.43 16.48 -13.94
C LEU A 187 1.94 16.71 -14.00
N MET A 188 2.70 16.15 -13.07
CA MET A 188 4.17 16.30 -13.05
C MET A 188 4.83 15.65 -14.26
N ARG A 189 4.38 14.46 -14.65
CA ARG A 189 4.93 13.74 -15.79
C ARG A 189 4.66 14.42 -17.11
N ASN A 190 3.51 15.06 -17.28
CA ASN A 190 3.17 15.79 -18.50
C ASN A 190 3.99 17.08 -18.68
N GLN A 191 4.61 17.61 -17.61
CA GLN A 191 5.50 18.76 -17.69
C GLN A 191 6.96 18.39 -17.97
N LEU A 192 7.30 17.11 -17.89
CA LEU A 192 8.67 16.66 -18.19
C LEU A 192 8.88 16.49 -19.70
N PRO A 193 10.05 16.90 -20.21
CA PRO A 193 10.40 16.68 -21.62
C PRO A 193 10.41 15.18 -21.92
N LYS A 194 9.65 14.78 -22.91
CA LYS A 194 9.69 13.39 -23.43
C LYS A 194 10.96 13.23 -24.26
N SER A 195 11.94 12.48 -23.75
CA SER A 195 13.11 12.09 -24.55
C SER A 195 12.73 10.89 -25.42
N ASN A 196 13.15 10.92 -26.67
CA ASN A 196 12.97 9.80 -27.62
C ASN A 196 14.05 8.73 -27.46
N ASP A 197 15.06 8.94 -26.64
CA ASP A 197 16.18 8.01 -26.46
C ASP A 197 15.91 7.00 -25.34
N LYS A 198 16.11 5.73 -25.67
CA LYS A 198 15.93 4.58 -24.78
C LYS A 198 16.72 4.74 -23.48
N LYS A 199 16.00 4.71 -22.34
CA LYS A 199 16.51 4.58 -20.97
C LYS A 199 17.71 5.49 -20.63
N ASN A 200 17.49 6.78 -20.58
CA ASN A 200 18.46 7.69 -19.99
C ASN A 200 18.31 7.64 -18.44
N TYR A 201 19.39 7.41 -17.73
CA TYR A 201 19.45 7.39 -16.24
C TYR A 201 18.79 8.64 -15.62
N LYS A 202 18.84 9.74 -16.34
CA LYS A 202 18.22 11.02 -15.96
C LYS A 202 16.70 10.96 -15.95
N GLU A 203 16.05 10.22 -16.85
CA GLU A 203 14.59 10.04 -16.90
C GLU A 203 14.09 9.17 -15.76
N SER A 204 14.80 8.09 -15.43
CA SER A 204 14.48 7.23 -14.30
C SER A 204 14.55 7.99 -12.98
N TYR A 205 15.54 8.88 -12.81
CA TYR A 205 15.67 9.72 -11.63
C TYR A 205 14.53 10.76 -11.53
N LEU A 206 14.16 11.39 -12.64
CA LEU A 206 13.06 12.36 -12.66
C LEU A 206 11.71 11.68 -12.39
N ASP A 207 11.45 10.52 -12.96
CA ASP A 207 10.25 9.71 -12.67
C ASP A 207 10.21 9.32 -11.17
N PHE A 208 11.35 8.96 -10.60
CA PHE A 208 11.48 8.67 -9.18
C PHE A 208 11.14 9.89 -8.30
N VAL A 209 11.68 11.06 -8.62
CA VAL A 209 11.43 12.30 -7.87
C VAL A 209 9.94 12.68 -7.98
N CYS A 210 9.36 12.62 -9.17
CA CYS A 210 7.94 12.91 -9.38
C CYS A 210 7.03 11.95 -8.61
N ASN A 211 7.32 10.65 -8.66
CA ASN A 211 6.58 9.65 -7.91
C ASN A 211 6.67 9.87 -6.40
N SER A 212 7.86 10.18 -5.89
CA SER A 212 8.09 10.45 -4.47
C SER A 212 7.38 11.73 -4.01
N ALA A 213 7.43 12.79 -4.80
CA ALA A 213 6.74 14.04 -4.52
C ALA A 213 5.22 13.86 -4.55
N ALA A 214 4.68 13.18 -5.57
CA ALA A 214 3.25 12.87 -5.67
C ALA A 214 2.79 12.02 -4.47
N ALA A 215 3.55 11.00 -4.07
CA ALA A 215 3.26 10.17 -2.92
C ALA A 215 3.30 10.95 -1.60
N GLY A 216 4.26 11.88 -1.46
CA GLY A 216 4.35 12.78 -0.31
C GLY A 216 3.10 13.64 -0.16
N LEU A 217 2.69 14.31 -1.24
CA LEU A 217 1.48 15.14 -1.25
C LEU A 217 0.20 14.32 -1.04
N ALA A 218 0.09 13.14 -1.67
CA ALA A 218 -1.02 12.22 -1.45
C ALA A 218 -1.11 11.74 0.01
N THR A 219 0.03 11.59 0.68
CA THR A 219 0.07 11.26 2.12
C THR A 219 -0.47 12.40 2.97
N ILE A 220 -0.19 13.66 2.60
CA ILE A 220 -0.70 14.82 3.33
C ILE A 220 -2.22 14.91 3.20
N THR A 221 -2.76 14.79 1.98
CA THR A 221 -4.21 14.88 1.72
C THR A 221 -4.99 13.73 2.37
N SER A 222 -4.44 12.52 2.39
CA SER A 222 -5.03 11.36 3.05
C SER A 222 -4.76 11.29 4.56
N GLY A 223 -3.93 12.20 5.09
CA GLY A 223 -3.52 12.27 6.50
C GLY A 223 -4.68 12.27 7.50
N PRO A 224 -5.74 13.08 7.31
CA PRO A 224 -6.91 13.08 8.19
C PRO A 224 -7.58 11.71 8.31
N PHE A 225 -7.75 11.00 7.20
CA PHE A 225 -8.34 9.65 7.19
C PHE A 225 -7.41 8.63 7.85
N ASN A 226 -6.09 8.77 7.64
CA ASN A 226 -5.10 7.94 8.33
C ASN A 226 -5.10 8.16 9.85
N TYR A 227 -5.31 9.40 10.30
CA TYR A 227 -5.51 9.71 11.71
C TYR A 227 -6.79 9.05 12.25
N ALA A 228 -7.93 9.23 11.58
CA ALA A 228 -9.19 8.61 11.98
C ALA A 228 -9.07 7.08 12.10
N ARG A 229 -8.41 6.44 11.11
CA ARG A 229 -8.09 5.01 11.14
C ARG A 229 -7.25 4.64 12.36
N THR A 230 -6.23 5.42 12.68
CA THR A 230 -5.38 5.17 13.85
C THR A 230 -6.18 5.24 15.15
N MET A 231 -7.09 6.20 15.28
CA MET A 231 -7.97 6.32 16.45
C MET A 231 -8.95 5.14 16.55
N GLN A 232 -9.49 4.69 15.41
CA GLN A 232 -10.38 3.52 15.37
C GLN A 232 -9.66 2.22 15.80
N TYR A 233 -8.41 2.02 15.39
CA TYR A 233 -7.61 0.88 15.85
C TYR A 233 -7.15 1.01 17.31
N ALA A 234 -6.95 2.23 17.81
CA ALA A 234 -6.55 2.48 19.19
C ALA A 234 -7.68 2.27 20.20
N THR A 235 -8.93 2.19 19.73
CA THR A 235 -10.11 1.97 20.61
C THR A 235 -10.10 0.54 21.15
N PRO A 236 -10.32 0.34 22.46
CA PRO A 236 -10.36 -0.99 23.07
C PRO A 236 -11.32 -1.95 22.34
N PRO A 237 -11.04 -3.28 22.30
CA PRO A 237 -11.88 -4.24 21.58
C PRO A 237 -13.35 -4.24 22.01
N SER A 238 -13.63 -4.00 23.29
CA SER A 238 -14.98 -3.93 23.86
C SER A 238 -15.78 -2.71 23.46
N GLU A 239 -15.12 -1.65 22.97
CA GLU A 239 -15.77 -0.37 22.68
C GLU A 239 -16.02 -0.18 21.19
N SER A 240 -17.08 0.58 20.85
CA SER A 240 -17.36 1.00 19.47
C SER A 240 -16.37 2.08 19.03
N PRO A 241 -15.72 1.92 17.85
CA PRO A 241 -14.79 2.93 17.36
C PRO A 241 -15.50 4.23 16.99
N PRO A 242 -14.83 5.38 17.16
CA PRO A 242 -15.40 6.66 16.71
C PRO A 242 -15.58 6.66 15.19
N THR A 243 -16.64 7.30 14.71
CA THR A 243 -16.78 7.56 13.27
C THR A 243 -15.66 8.48 12.79
N ILE A 244 -15.35 8.45 11.47
CA ILE A 244 -14.33 9.33 10.87
C ILE A 244 -14.61 10.79 11.25
N TRP A 245 -15.86 11.22 11.08
CA TRP A 245 -16.27 12.57 11.41
C TRP A 245 -16.08 12.93 12.89
N LYS A 246 -16.43 12.02 13.80
CA LYS A 246 -16.23 12.23 15.24
C LYS A 246 -14.75 12.36 15.59
N ALA A 247 -13.89 11.51 15.01
CA ALA A 247 -12.45 11.58 15.21
C ALA A 247 -11.87 12.93 14.72
N LEU A 248 -12.27 13.40 13.53
CA LEU A 248 -11.81 14.67 12.98
C LEU A 248 -12.36 15.88 13.77
N LYS A 249 -13.63 15.82 14.20
CA LYS A 249 -14.23 16.85 15.04
C LYS A 249 -13.51 17.00 16.38
N ASN A 250 -13.13 15.88 16.99
CA ASN A 250 -12.37 15.90 18.25
C ASN A 250 -11.00 16.60 18.07
N VAL A 251 -10.26 16.29 17.01
CA VAL A 251 -8.99 16.98 16.70
C VAL A 251 -9.21 18.47 16.49
N TRP A 252 -10.27 18.84 15.79
CA TRP A 252 -10.60 20.23 15.56
C TRP A 252 -10.92 20.95 16.86
N GLN A 253 -11.68 20.33 17.77
CA GLN A 253 -11.97 20.88 19.09
C GLN A 253 -10.70 20.98 19.96
N GLU A 254 -9.86 19.94 19.98
CA GLU A 254 -8.56 19.99 20.66
C GLU A 254 -7.69 21.15 20.14
N SER A 255 -7.71 21.42 18.83
CA SER A 255 -6.94 22.52 18.25
C SER A 255 -7.43 23.89 18.69
N LYS A 256 -8.74 24.04 18.98
CA LYS A 256 -9.30 25.31 19.49
C LYS A 256 -8.89 25.60 20.93
N ASN A 257 -8.73 24.54 21.73
CA ASN A 257 -8.35 24.63 23.12
C ASN A 257 -6.83 24.86 23.32
N GLN A 258 -6.05 24.83 22.24
CA GLN A 258 -4.62 25.14 22.32
C GLN A 258 -4.41 26.65 22.40
N PRO A 259 -3.71 27.17 23.42
CA PRO A 259 -3.49 28.60 23.61
C PRO A 259 -2.46 29.21 22.64
N GLN A 260 -2.21 28.56 21.54
CA GLN A 260 -1.10 28.87 20.66
C GLN A 260 -1.53 29.70 19.45
N LYS A 261 -0.62 30.60 18.99
CA LYS A 261 -0.72 31.34 17.74
C LYS A 261 -0.85 30.39 16.54
N PHE A 262 -1.18 30.90 15.37
CA PHE A 262 -1.40 30.15 14.11
C PHE A 262 -0.36 29.01 13.85
N LEU A 263 0.93 29.32 14.02
CA LEU A 263 2.02 28.33 13.85
C LEU A 263 1.90 27.14 14.82
N GLY A 264 1.45 27.35 16.02
CA GLY A 264 1.24 26.27 16.98
C GLY A 264 0.09 25.35 16.58
N LYS A 265 -0.99 25.89 16.05
CA LYS A 265 -2.10 25.10 15.49
C LYS A 265 -1.65 24.29 14.28
N MET A 266 -0.87 24.87 13.37
CA MET A 266 -0.28 24.14 12.25
C MET A 266 0.60 22.98 12.74
N ARG A 267 1.49 23.21 13.72
CA ARG A 267 2.33 22.17 14.31
C ARG A 267 1.51 21.06 14.97
N PHE A 268 0.40 21.44 15.64
CA PHE A 268 -0.53 20.48 16.22
C PHE A 268 -1.13 19.55 15.13
N PHE A 269 -1.68 20.10 14.04
CA PHE A 269 -2.21 19.31 12.94
C PHE A 269 -1.13 18.47 12.24
N GLN A 270 0.06 19.05 12.05
CA GLN A 270 1.21 18.32 11.51
C GLN A 270 1.54 17.07 12.32
N GLN A 271 1.54 17.16 13.63
CA GLN A 271 1.81 16.02 14.52
C GLN A 271 0.68 15.00 14.48
N ARG A 272 -0.59 15.46 14.54
CA ARG A 272 -1.76 14.57 14.54
C ARG A 272 -1.91 13.83 13.22
N PHE A 273 -1.75 14.50 12.10
CA PHE A 273 -1.87 13.91 10.76
C PHE A 273 -0.57 13.28 10.23
N ARG A 274 0.47 13.26 11.06
CA ARG A 274 1.79 12.71 10.70
C ARG A 274 2.46 13.37 9.49
N VAL A 275 2.14 14.62 9.21
CA VAL A 275 2.79 15.39 8.15
C VAL A 275 4.27 15.59 8.52
N GLY A 276 5.15 15.38 7.57
CA GLY A 276 6.61 15.35 7.79
C GLY A 276 7.11 13.91 7.96
N TRP A 277 7.12 13.36 9.17
CA TRP A 277 7.63 12.01 9.41
C TRP A 277 6.84 10.93 8.66
N GLY A 278 5.51 10.99 8.65
CA GLY A 278 4.69 10.06 7.88
C GLY A 278 4.89 10.21 6.37
N THR A 279 5.00 11.45 5.89
CA THR A 279 5.27 11.77 4.49
C THR A 279 6.64 11.25 4.05
N ALA A 280 7.70 11.52 4.86
CA ALA A 280 9.04 11.01 4.61
C ALA A 280 9.06 9.47 4.57
N ARG A 281 8.33 8.81 5.50
CA ARG A 281 8.19 7.35 5.51
C ARG A 281 7.62 6.81 4.21
N VAL A 282 6.57 7.43 3.68
CA VAL A 282 5.94 6.97 2.43
C VAL A 282 6.86 7.21 1.24
N ALA A 283 7.44 8.41 1.12
CA ALA A 283 8.35 8.76 0.04
C ALA A 283 9.56 7.81 -0.02
N VAL A 284 10.28 7.66 1.10
CA VAL A 284 11.44 6.76 1.18
C VAL A 284 11.00 5.29 0.99
N GLY A 285 9.86 4.91 1.56
CA GLY A 285 9.36 3.54 1.44
C GLY A 285 8.98 3.14 0.02
N MET A 286 8.39 4.04 -0.75
CA MET A 286 8.09 3.80 -2.17
C MET A 286 9.37 3.72 -3.00
N ALA A 287 10.32 4.61 -2.73
CA ALA A 287 11.61 4.64 -3.38
C ALA A 287 12.39 3.33 -3.19
N VAL A 288 12.64 2.98 -1.94
CA VAL A 288 13.37 1.75 -1.58
C VAL A 288 12.60 0.51 -2.05
N GLY A 289 11.26 0.53 -1.93
CA GLY A 289 10.43 -0.57 -2.38
C GLY A 289 10.53 -0.81 -3.89
N GLN A 290 10.49 0.24 -4.69
CA GLN A 290 10.62 0.13 -6.14
C GLN A 290 11.99 -0.44 -6.54
N GLU A 291 13.06 0.08 -5.96
CA GLU A 291 14.42 -0.38 -6.26
C GLU A 291 14.61 -1.87 -5.93
N ILE A 292 14.14 -2.29 -4.75
CA ILE A 292 14.22 -3.70 -4.33
C ILE A 292 13.39 -4.58 -5.26
N PHE A 293 12.20 -4.11 -5.66
CA PHE A 293 11.35 -4.85 -6.58
C PHE A 293 12.04 -5.05 -7.93
N ASP A 294 12.60 -3.99 -8.51
CA ASP A 294 13.23 -4.02 -9.82
C ASP A 294 14.50 -4.89 -9.82
N VAL A 295 15.33 -4.79 -8.78
CA VAL A 295 16.52 -5.64 -8.62
C VAL A 295 16.12 -7.12 -8.45
N THR A 296 15.13 -7.40 -7.61
CA THR A 296 14.67 -8.77 -7.37
C THR A 296 14.05 -9.37 -8.61
N ARG A 297 13.22 -8.61 -9.31
CA ARG A 297 12.59 -9.01 -10.57
C ARG A 297 13.62 -9.33 -11.64
N SER A 298 14.62 -8.47 -11.81
CA SER A 298 15.72 -8.69 -12.76
C SER A 298 16.45 -9.99 -12.46
N LYS A 299 16.88 -10.18 -11.20
CA LYS A 299 17.60 -11.40 -10.79
C LYS A 299 16.77 -12.66 -10.97
N LEU A 300 15.49 -12.64 -10.63
CA LEU A 300 14.60 -13.80 -10.83
C LEU A 300 14.40 -14.10 -12.31
N THR A 301 14.30 -13.08 -13.16
CA THR A 301 14.20 -13.24 -14.61
C THR A 301 15.48 -13.88 -15.19
N ASP A 302 16.65 -13.44 -14.73
CA ASP A 302 17.94 -13.99 -15.17
C ASP A 302 18.09 -15.46 -14.77
N LEU A 303 17.85 -15.78 -13.49
CA LEU A 303 17.88 -17.17 -12.97
C LEU A 303 16.95 -18.09 -13.77
N TYR A 304 15.74 -17.61 -14.07
CA TYR A 304 14.78 -18.39 -14.81
C TYR A 304 15.21 -18.61 -16.27
N SER A 305 15.79 -17.58 -16.89
CA SER A 305 16.33 -17.69 -18.26
C SER A 305 17.50 -18.67 -18.36
N GLU A 306 18.33 -18.77 -17.32
CA GLU A 306 19.41 -19.77 -17.24
C GLU A 306 18.88 -21.19 -17.10
N GLN A 307 17.85 -21.40 -16.27
CA GLN A 307 17.23 -22.73 -16.11
C GLN A 307 16.62 -23.25 -17.41
N LEU A 308 16.05 -22.37 -18.23
CA LEU A 308 15.52 -22.75 -19.54
C LEU A 308 16.62 -23.15 -20.53
N LYS A 309 17.82 -22.57 -20.42
CA LYS A 309 18.97 -22.92 -21.26
C LYS A 309 19.59 -24.26 -20.84
N THR A 310 19.60 -24.57 -19.53
CA THR A 310 20.20 -25.80 -18.99
C THR A 310 19.30 -27.02 -19.12
N HIS A 311 17.98 -26.82 -19.18
CA HIS A 311 16.99 -27.89 -19.40
C HIS A 311 16.12 -27.58 -20.63
N PRO A 312 16.68 -27.69 -21.87
CA PRO A 312 15.83 -27.61 -23.05
C PRO A 312 14.82 -28.74 -22.98
N LYS A 313 13.53 -28.38 -23.03
CA LYS A 313 12.43 -29.38 -23.00
C LYS A 313 12.73 -30.47 -24.03
N LYS A 314 12.90 -31.72 -23.54
CA LYS A 314 12.92 -32.93 -24.36
C LYS A 314 11.60 -33.10 -25.08
#